data_39b1e68d3591350416fbbc1e6f7c07a6
#
_entry.id   39b1e68d3591350416fbbc1e6f7c07a6
#
_cell.length_a   1.000
_cell.length_b   1.000
_cell.length_c   1.000
_cell.angle_alpha   90.00
_cell.angle_beta   90.00
_cell.angle_gamma   90.00
#
_symmetry.space_group_name_H-M   'P 1'
#
loop_
_entity.id
_entity.type
_entity.pdbx_description
1 polymer ?
#
loop_
_entity_poly.entity_id
_entity_poly.type
_entity_poly.pdbx_seq_one_letter_code
_entity_poly.pdbx_strand_id
1 'polypeptide(L)'
;MKRFFGLLLAVLMLLSLCACGKEETPAASASASAASSEPASEPASEESEEPEEPIGPSGVNPLTGMPMEEAYENNRPVAVMLNDLKAAQPQLGVSKADIIYEVPAEGGITRMLAIYQTLDGVENLGSIRSTRAYYLELALGHDALLVHAGGSPEAYADIPAWGVDNMDGVNGGSDARIFWRDAQRRKTAGYEHSMLTSGENIQGYLDAGHFRTEHEAGYTYQQSFAQDGTPQAGTPAEHVSVKYSYYKTATFDYDASSGTYLVGQYGGAYVDGNTGEQVGVTNVLTLETSIDTISGDTAGRLAVKMTGSGSGTFFCGGKSVPIQWSKASRNEPFRYTLSDGTPLTLGQGTSYVCILSPKSSTVTVR
;
A
#
# COMPACT_ATOMS: atom_id res chain seq x y z
N MET A 1 -24.06 23.91 -49.17
CA MET A 1 -23.54 23.60 -50.52
C MET A 1 -22.59 22.44 -50.36
N LYS A 2 -23.06 21.24 -50.78
CA LYS A 2 -22.43 20.38 -51.82
C LYS A 2 -21.01 19.93 -51.45
N ARG A 3 -20.61 18.72 -51.40
CA ARG A 3 -20.96 17.34 -51.87
C ARG A 3 -19.68 16.52 -51.67
N PHE A 4 -19.73 15.35 -51.05
CA PHE A 4 -19.75 14.01 -51.66
C PHE A 4 -18.42 13.51 -52.25
N PHE A 5 -18.12 12.28 -51.95
CA PHE A 5 -17.56 11.09 -52.62
C PHE A 5 -16.41 10.52 -51.79
N GLY A 6 -16.31 9.32 -51.36
CA GLY A 6 -17.02 8.08 -51.71
C GLY A 6 -16.03 7.05 -52.27
N LEU A 7 -16.21 5.82 -51.89
CA LEU A 7 -15.79 4.55 -52.49
C LEU A 7 -14.42 3.99 -52.07
N LEU A 8 -14.35 2.87 -51.34
CA LEU A 8 -14.75 1.46 -51.61
C LEU A 8 -13.78 0.74 -52.57
N LEU A 9 -13.16 -0.36 -52.12
CA LEU A 9 -12.90 -1.67 -52.78
C LEU A 9 -11.88 -2.41 -51.93
N ALA A 10 -12.18 -3.44 -51.17
CA ALA A 10 -12.64 -4.80 -51.50
C ALA A 10 -11.55 -5.75 -51.97
N VAL A 11 -11.25 -6.75 -51.13
CA VAL A 11 -11.13 -8.18 -51.47
C VAL A 11 -9.96 -8.65 -52.34
N LEU A 12 -9.11 -9.51 -51.81
CA LEU A 12 -8.89 -10.84 -52.37
C LEU A 12 -8.33 -11.83 -51.37
N MET A 13 -9.08 -12.90 -51.15
CA MET A 13 -8.66 -14.20 -50.63
C MET A 13 -7.72 -14.89 -51.60
N LEU A 14 -6.80 -15.67 -51.10
CA LEU A 14 -6.38 -16.91 -51.74
C LEU A 14 -5.97 -17.94 -50.69
N LEU A 15 -6.81 -18.95 -50.59
CA LEU A 15 -6.56 -20.27 -50.02
C LEU A 15 -5.53 -21.03 -50.86
N SER A 16 -4.70 -21.85 -50.22
CA SER A 16 -4.25 -23.11 -50.79
C SER A 16 -4.03 -24.14 -49.71
N LEU A 17 -4.90 -25.12 -49.77
CA LEU A 17 -4.82 -26.46 -49.19
C LEU A 17 -3.87 -27.35 -50.03
N CYS A 18 -3.29 -28.33 -49.38
CA CYS A 18 -3.11 -29.75 -49.76
C CYS A 18 -2.01 -30.34 -48.89
N ALA A 19 -2.15 -31.34 -48.21
CA ALA A 19 -2.81 -32.64 -48.17
C ALA A 19 -1.79 -33.75 -47.91
N CYS A 20 -2.09 -34.53 -46.92
CA CYS A 20 -1.99 -35.99 -46.73
C CYS A 20 -0.82 -36.80 -47.28
N GLY A 21 -0.33 -37.71 -46.41
CA GLY A 21 0.33 -38.95 -46.76
C GLY A 21 0.59 -39.81 -45.58
N LYS A 22 -0.27 -40.81 -45.38
CA LYS A 22 -0.23 -41.95 -44.43
C LYS A 22 0.64 -43.06 -44.97
N GLU A 23 0.93 -44.01 -44.02
CA GLU A 23 1.18 -45.45 -44.17
C GLU A 23 2.64 -45.87 -43.93
N GLU A 24 2.92 -46.80 -43.10
CA GLU A 24 2.48 -48.02 -42.46
C GLU A 24 3.73 -48.82 -42.14
N THR A 25 3.71 -49.49 -40.99
CA THR A 25 4.61 -50.60 -40.58
C THR A 25 4.43 -51.84 -41.43
N PRO A 26 5.38 -52.80 -41.51
CA PRO A 26 5.39 -53.86 -40.54
C PRO A 26 6.73 -54.54 -40.17
N ALA A 27 6.77 -55.04 -38.98
CA ALA A 27 7.13 -56.29 -38.32
C ALA A 27 8.21 -57.26 -38.86
N ALA A 28 8.93 -57.71 -37.85
CA ALA A 28 9.37 -59.06 -37.51
C ALA A 28 10.68 -59.62 -38.12
N SER A 29 11.60 -60.03 -37.35
CA SER A 29 11.82 -61.40 -36.87
C SER A 29 13.23 -61.65 -36.38
N ALA A 30 13.35 -62.05 -35.17
CA ALA A 30 14.07 -63.13 -34.51
C ALA A 30 15.48 -63.55 -34.99
N SER A 31 16.37 -63.68 -34.04
CA SER A 31 16.96 -64.91 -33.54
C SER A 31 18.43 -64.84 -33.17
N ALA A 32 18.65 -65.11 -31.93
CA ALA A 32 19.56 -66.01 -31.23
C ALA A 32 21.08 -65.81 -31.16
N SER A 33 21.47 -65.67 -29.88
CA SER A 33 22.47 -66.45 -29.15
C SER A 33 23.98 -66.24 -29.41
N ALA A 34 24.66 -65.80 -28.37
CA ALA A 34 25.59 -66.58 -27.56
C ALA A 34 26.38 -65.74 -26.58
N ALA A 35 26.58 -66.35 -25.45
CA ALA A 35 27.25 -65.91 -24.25
C ALA A 35 28.69 -65.47 -24.36
N SER A 36 29.17 -64.56 -23.47
CA SER A 36 30.35 -64.82 -22.60
C SER A 36 30.66 -63.61 -21.71
N SER A 37 30.77 -63.90 -20.43
CA SER A 37 31.66 -63.34 -19.39
C SER A 37 31.58 -61.87 -19.00
N GLU A 38 31.15 -61.74 -17.73
CA GLU A 38 31.43 -60.64 -16.78
C GLU A 38 32.92 -60.27 -16.68
N PRO A 39 33.22 -59.04 -16.25
CA PRO A 39 33.40 -58.84 -14.83
C PRO A 39 32.69 -57.57 -14.28
N ALA A 40 32.44 -57.67 -12.98
CA ALA A 40 31.84 -56.71 -12.10
C ALA A 40 32.43 -55.31 -12.20
N SER A 41 31.59 -54.27 -12.28
CA SER A 41 31.88 -52.92 -11.88
C SER A 41 30.81 -52.44 -10.90
N GLU A 42 31.30 -51.85 -9.81
CA GLU A 42 30.59 -51.30 -8.66
C GLU A 42 29.38 -50.42 -9.05
N PRO A 43 28.34 -50.35 -8.20
CA PRO A 43 27.22 -49.44 -8.42
C PRO A 43 27.70 -48.00 -8.15
N ALA A 44 27.67 -47.16 -9.18
CA ALA A 44 27.68 -45.72 -9.01
C ALA A 44 26.49 -45.35 -8.12
N SER A 45 26.79 -44.73 -6.99
CA SER A 45 25.80 -44.06 -6.17
C SER A 45 25.14 -42.99 -7.02
N GLU A 46 23.88 -43.21 -7.39
CA GLU A 46 23.00 -42.10 -7.82
C GLU A 46 22.83 -41.21 -6.59
N GLU A 47 23.55 -40.08 -6.60
CA GLU A 47 23.29 -38.96 -5.74
C GLU A 47 21.91 -38.44 -6.16
N SER A 48 20.88 -38.80 -5.35
CA SER A 48 19.53 -38.22 -5.55
C SER A 48 19.68 -36.72 -5.29
N GLU A 49 19.63 -35.91 -6.33
CA GLU A 49 19.38 -34.49 -6.23
C GLU A 49 17.99 -34.37 -5.56
N GLU A 50 18.00 -34.07 -4.26
CA GLU A 50 16.84 -33.61 -3.53
C GLU A 50 16.36 -32.35 -4.25
N PRO A 51 15.08 -32.22 -4.64
CA PRO A 51 14.61 -31.01 -5.32
C PRO A 51 14.92 -29.83 -4.40
N GLU A 52 15.75 -28.89 -4.85
CA GLU A 52 15.95 -27.63 -4.15
C GLU A 52 14.58 -26.98 -3.98
N GLU A 53 14.11 -26.87 -2.74
CA GLU A 53 12.93 -26.07 -2.44
C GLU A 53 13.16 -24.66 -2.99
N PRO A 54 12.18 -24.03 -3.66
CA PRO A 54 12.34 -22.68 -4.16
C PRO A 54 12.70 -21.78 -2.98
N ILE A 55 13.89 -21.19 -3.02
CA ILE A 55 14.36 -20.22 -2.02
C ILE A 55 13.41 -19.04 -2.12
N GLY A 56 12.48 -18.94 -1.17
CA GLY A 56 11.59 -17.78 -1.04
C GLY A 56 12.38 -16.52 -0.64
N PRO A 57 11.71 -15.36 -0.56
CA PRO A 57 12.32 -14.12 -0.09
C PRO A 57 13.02 -14.34 1.26
N SER A 58 14.29 -13.92 1.39
CA SER A 58 15.10 -14.13 2.59
C SER A 58 14.89 -13.06 3.68
N GLY A 59 14.27 -11.94 3.31
CA GLY A 59 14.05 -10.80 4.19
C GLY A 59 12.61 -10.69 4.72
N VAL A 60 12.41 -9.74 5.63
CA VAL A 60 11.11 -9.43 6.26
C VAL A 60 10.79 -7.96 6.13
N ASN A 61 9.62 -7.64 5.60
CA ASN A 61 9.12 -6.27 5.53
C ASN A 61 8.90 -5.72 6.96
N PRO A 62 9.65 -4.71 7.39
CA PRO A 62 9.60 -4.21 8.76
C PRO A 62 8.32 -3.45 9.10
N LEU A 63 7.49 -3.13 8.11
CA LEU A 63 6.21 -2.43 8.29
C LEU A 63 5.01 -3.40 8.35
N THR A 64 5.18 -4.65 7.91
CA THR A 64 4.10 -5.64 7.84
C THR A 64 4.44 -6.98 8.45
N GLY A 65 5.73 -7.29 8.69
CA GLY A 65 6.18 -8.60 9.10
C GLY A 65 6.10 -9.67 8.01
N MET A 66 5.69 -9.31 6.77
CA MET A 66 5.56 -10.23 5.64
C MET A 66 6.93 -10.49 4.98
N PRO A 67 7.12 -11.66 4.36
CA PRO A 67 8.33 -11.93 3.57
C PRO A 67 8.55 -10.87 2.48
N MET A 68 9.80 -10.45 2.28
CA MET A 68 10.23 -9.58 1.20
C MET A 68 11.67 -9.86 0.81
N GLU A 69 12.14 -9.31 -0.32
CA GLU A 69 13.54 -9.36 -0.68
C GLU A 69 14.40 -8.64 0.37
N GLU A 70 15.46 -9.29 0.85
CA GLU A 70 16.37 -8.77 1.89
C GLU A 70 16.93 -7.39 1.53
N ALA A 71 17.20 -7.16 0.23
CA ALA A 71 17.72 -5.90 -0.27
C ALA A 71 16.83 -4.68 0.06
N TYR A 72 15.55 -4.87 0.38
CA TYR A 72 14.61 -3.78 0.66
C TYR A 72 14.37 -3.54 2.16
N GLU A 73 14.83 -4.44 3.04
CA GLU A 73 14.56 -4.34 4.49
C GLU A 73 15.01 -3.02 5.10
N ASN A 74 16.18 -2.54 4.69
CA ASN A 74 16.80 -1.33 5.21
C ASN A 74 16.50 -0.09 4.37
N ASN A 75 15.65 -0.23 3.35
CA ASN A 75 15.25 0.90 2.53
C ASN A 75 14.42 1.88 3.35
N ARG A 76 14.64 3.14 3.05
CA ARG A 76 13.80 4.23 3.49
C ARG A 76 12.45 4.17 2.77
N PRO A 77 11.32 4.04 3.48
CA PRO A 77 10.02 3.91 2.82
C PRO A 77 9.61 5.19 2.12
N VAL A 78 8.65 5.05 1.20
CA VAL A 78 8.01 6.16 0.50
C VAL A 78 6.61 6.39 1.08
N ALA A 79 6.33 7.63 1.49
CA ALA A 79 5.06 8.07 2.05
C ALA A 79 4.30 8.91 1.01
N VAL A 80 3.15 8.44 0.55
CA VAL A 80 2.39 9.05 -0.55
C VAL A 80 1.07 9.65 -0.06
N MET A 81 0.88 10.95 -0.30
CA MET A 81 -0.37 11.65 0.01
C MET A 81 -1.46 11.28 -0.99
N LEU A 82 -2.48 10.56 -0.55
CA LEU A 82 -3.61 10.16 -1.38
C LEU A 82 -4.87 10.98 -1.05
N ASN A 83 -5.63 11.25 -2.11
CA ASN A 83 -6.94 11.86 -2.02
C ASN A 83 -7.96 10.83 -1.51
N ASP A 84 -8.81 11.22 -0.58
CA ASP A 84 -9.84 10.32 -0.05
C ASP A 84 -11.27 10.85 -0.26
N LEU A 85 -11.46 11.78 -1.17
CA LEU A 85 -12.80 12.25 -1.56
C LEU A 85 -13.49 11.23 -2.46
N LYS A 86 -14.80 11.08 -2.31
CA LYS A 86 -15.63 10.21 -3.16
C LYS A 86 -15.44 10.49 -4.65
N ALA A 87 -15.30 11.76 -5.04
CA ALA A 87 -15.08 12.16 -6.44
C ALA A 87 -13.73 11.68 -7.01
N ALA A 88 -12.78 11.32 -6.15
CA ALA A 88 -11.46 10.84 -6.54
C ALA A 88 -11.37 9.31 -6.62
N GLN A 89 -12.43 8.60 -6.24
CA GLN A 89 -12.46 7.14 -6.31
C GLN A 89 -12.64 6.64 -7.75
N PRO A 90 -12.07 5.45 -8.07
CA PRO A 90 -11.17 4.67 -7.23
C PRO A 90 -9.78 5.33 -7.11
N GLN A 91 -9.15 5.24 -5.94
CA GLN A 91 -7.73 5.53 -5.79
C GLN A 91 -6.90 4.43 -6.47
N LEU A 92 -5.65 4.74 -6.76
CA LEU A 92 -4.72 3.83 -7.43
C LEU A 92 -3.57 3.48 -6.50
N GLY A 93 -3.21 2.21 -6.44
CA GLY A 93 -2.04 1.70 -5.73
C GLY A 93 -2.20 1.57 -4.22
N VAL A 94 -3.36 1.88 -3.66
CA VAL A 94 -3.60 1.86 -2.21
C VAL A 94 -3.53 0.46 -1.62
N SER A 95 -3.88 -0.58 -2.37
CA SER A 95 -3.82 -1.98 -1.94
C SER A 95 -2.39 -2.53 -1.79
N LYS A 96 -1.40 -1.79 -2.31
CA LYS A 96 0.03 -2.12 -2.19
C LYS A 96 0.72 -1.42 -1.02
N ALA A 97 0.00 -0.56 -0.30
CA ALA A 97 0.55 0.13 0.86
C ALA A 97 0.75 -0.84 2.04
N ASP A 98 1.86 -0.69 2.76
CA ASP A 98 2.15 -1.42 3.99
C ASP A 98 1.38 -0.83 5.18
N ILE A 99 1.30 0.51 5.24
CA ILE A 99 0.53 1.24 6.24
C ILE A 99 -0.30 2.33 5.56
N ILE A 100 -1.56 2.46 5.94
CA ILE A 100 -2.45 3.53 5.50
C ILE A 100 -2.87 4.35 6.73
N TYR A 101 -2.48 5.62 6.77
CA TYR A 101 -2.99 6.57 7.76
C TYR A 101 -4.14 7.36 7.16
N GLU A 102 -5.31 7.32 7.77
CA GLU A 102 -6.43 8.18 7.44
C GLU A 102 -6.61 9.24 8.53
N VAL A 103 -6.50 10.51 8.16
CA VAL A 103 -6.51 11.64 9.09
C VAL A 103 -7.54 12.68 8.63
N PRO A 104 -8.34 13.25 9.55
CA PRO A 104 -9.22 14.38 9.24
C PRO A 104 -8.47 15.56 8.63
N ALA A 105 -9.12 16.20 7.70
CA ALA A 105 -8.67 17.43 7.07
C ALA A 105 -9.81 18.47 7.11
N GLU A 106 -9.52 19.68 6.61
CA GLU A 106 -10.49 20.77 6.56
C GLU A 106 -11.79 20.38 5.83
N GLY A 107 -12.90 20.98 6.21
CA GLY A 107 -14.20 20.77 5.58
C GLY A 107 -14.86 19.42 5.93
N GLY A 108 -14.39 18.71 6.95
CA GLY A 108 -14.93 17.43 7.39
C GLY A 108 -14.57 16.25 6.48
N ILE A 109 -13.62 16.41 5.57
CA ILE A 109 -13.06 15.34 4.75
C ILE A 109 -11.89 14.66 5.48
N THR A 110 -11.40 13.57 4.91
CA THR A 110 -10.14 12.95 5.30
C THR A 110 -9.17 12.94 4.12
N ARG A 111 -7.89 12.70 4.40
CA ARG A 111 -6.87 12.33 3.43
C ARG A 111 -6.11 11.12 3.95
N MET A 112 -5.48 10.41 3.05
CA MET A 112 -4.62 9.28 3.40
C MET A 112 -3.16 9.62 3.18
N LEU A 113 -2.31 9.05 4.03
CA LEU A 113 -0.88 8.87 3.80
C LEU A 113 -0.62 7.38 3.72
N ALA A 114 -0.25 6.92 2.55
CA ALA A 114 0.08 5.51 2.29
C ALA A 114 1.60 5.34 2.32
N ILE A 115 2.10 4.38 3.11
CA ILE A 115 3.52 4.08 3.30
C ILE A 115 3.84 2.80 2.54
N TYR A 116 4.95 2.81 1.80
CA TYR A 116 5.44 1.70 1.00
C TYR A 116 6.92 1.45 1.34
N GLN A 117 7.25 0.27 1.85
CA GLN A 117 8.63 -0.15 2.12
C GLN A 117 9.42 -0.34 0.83
N THR A 118 8.74 -0.84 -0.20
CA THR A 118 9.26 -0.96 -1.55
C THR A 118 8.24 -0.47 -2.57
N LEU A 119 8.74 0.01 -3.71
CA LEU A 119 7.90 0.38 -4.86
C LEU A 119 7.81 -0.73 -5.90
N ASP A 120 8.39 -1.89 -5.62
CA ASP A 120 8.30 -3.04 -6.51
C ASP A 120 6.85 -3.51 -6.66
N GLY A 121 6.42 -3.72 -7.92
CA GLY A 121 5.03 -4.05 -8.24
C GLY A 121 3.99 -2.97 -7.93
N VAL A 122 4.43 -1.74 -7.59
CA VAL A 122 3.54 -0.58 -7.42
C VAL A 122 3.40 0.14 -8.77
N GLU A 123 2.22 0.03 -9.36
CA GLU A 123 1.89 0.70 -10.62
C GLU A 123 1.61 2.19 -10.45
N ASN A 124 0.46 2.67 -10.94
CA ASN A 124 0.03 4.05 -10.76
C ASN A 124 -0.34 4.33 -9.31
N LEU A 125 -0.03 5.53 -8.85
CA LEU A 125 -0.36 6.04 -7.53
C LEU A 125 -1.22 7.29 -7.64
N GLY A 126 -2.30 7.35 -6.89
CA GLY A 126 -3.09 8.57 -6.79
C GLY A 126 -4.62 8.39 -6.69
N SER A 127 -5.35 9.49 -6.79
CA SER A 127 -4.83 10.84 -7.08
C SER A 127 -4.04 11.38 -5.89
N ILE A 128 -2.91 12.02 -6.22
CA ILE A 128 -2.02 12.61 -5.23
C ILE A 128 -2.61 13.94 -4.72
N ARG A 129 -2.45 14.21 -3.42
CA ARG A 129 -3.02 15.41 -2.77
C ARG A 129 -2.03 16.17 -1.92
N SER A 130 -2.48 17.35 -1.51
CA SER A 130 -1.71 18.29 -0.71
C SER A 130 -1.46 17.75 0.70
N THR A 131 -0.24 17.96 1.17
CA THR A 131 0.17 17.62 2.54
C THR A 131 -0.26 18.68 3.56
N ARG A 132 -0.13 18.35 4.84
CA ARG A 132 -0.31 19.20 6.02
C ARG A 132 0.80 18.88 7.02
N ALA A 133 1.08 19.77 7.96
CA ALA A 133 2.14 19.61 8.96
C ALA A 133 2.10 18.23 9.66
N TYR A 134 0.92 17.76 10.05
CA TYR A 134 0.78 16.48 10.73
C TYR A 134 1.11 15.25 9.85
N TYR A 135 1.01 15.34 8.52
CA TYR A 135 1.49 14.27 7.62
C TYR A 135 3.01 14.28 7.51
N LEU A 136 3.66 15.46 7.66
CA LEU A 136 5.12 15.53 7.75
C LEU A 136 5.62 14.78 8.99
N GLU A 137 4.92 14.92 10.13
CA GLU A 137 5.24 14.18 11.37
C GLU A 137 5.06 12.66 11.22
N LEU A 138 4.07 12.22 10.43
CA LEU A 138 3.89 10.79 10.12
C LEU A 138 5.02 10.28 9.23
N ALA A 139 5.35 11.00 8.15
CA ALA A 139 6.45 10.62 7.25
C ALA A 139 7.80 10.58 7.99
N LEU A 140 8.12 11.61 8.78
CA LEU A 140 9.34 11.67 9.60
C LEU A 140 9.43 10.52 10.60
N GLY A 141 8.31 10.09 11.19
CA GLY A 141 8.27 8.97 12.12
C GLY A 141 8.67 7.63 11.47
N HIS A 142 8.53 7.52 10.16
CA HIS A 142 9.01 6.39 9.36
C HIS A 142 10.33 6.68 8.65
N ASP A 143 10.96 7.84 8.90
CA ASP A 143 12.10 8.31 8.10
C ASP A 143 11.82 8.24 6.60
N ALA A 144 10.56 8.46 6.21
CA ALA A 144 10.09 8.25 4.85
C ALA A 144 10.32 9.47 3.95
N LEU A 145 10.50 9.18 2.65
CA LEU A 145 10.43 10.21 1.62
C LEU A 145 8.96 10.55 1.34
N LEU A 146 8.59 11.82 1.43
CA LEU A 146 7.21 12.26 1.23
C LEU A 146 6.92 12.61 -0.24
N VAL A 147 5.87 12.02 -0.81
CA VAL A 147 5.34 12.32 -2.15
C VAL A 147 3.99 12.99 -2.03
N HIS A 148 3.86 14.22 -2.54
CA HIS A 148 2.63 15.00 -2.41
C HIS A 148 2.40 15.95 -3.61
N ALA A 149 1.23 16.56 -3.69
CA ALA A 149 0.89 17.55 -4.69
C ALA A 149 0.33 18.81 -4.03
N GLY A 150 1.20 19.73 -3.70
CA GLY A 150 0.86 20.94 -2.96
C GLY A 150 0.84 20.73 -1.44
N GLY A 151 0.67 21.82 -0.69
CA GLY A 151 0.65 21.80 0.78
C GLY A 151 -0.08 23.01 1.37
N SER A 152 -0.31 22.97 2.69
CA SER A 152 -0.72 24.17 3.42
C SER A 152 0.48 25.11 3.61
N PRO A 153 0.26 26.41 3.88
CA PRO A 153 1.36 27.34 4.19
C PRO A 153 2.25 26.85 5.33
N GLU A 154 1.65 26.26 6.37
CA GLU A 154 2.38 25.69 7.51
C GLU A 154 3.26 24.52 7.05
N ALA A 155 2.71 23.58 6.25
CA ALA A 155 3.48 22.46 5.74
C ALA A 155 4.67 22.91 4.90
N TYR A 156 4.49 23.93 4.05
CA TYR A 156 5.60 24.50 3.27
C TYR A 156 6.65 25.24 4.12
N ALA A 157 6.26 25.79 5.25
CA ALA A 157 7.22 26.36 6.20
C ALA A 157 7.98 25.27 6.96
N ASP A 158 7.29 24.20 7.31
CA ASP A 158 7.83 23.09 8.13
C ASP A 158 8.72 22.13 7.33
N ILE A 159 8.47 21.91 6.03
CA ILE A 159 9.29 21.04 5.17
C ILE A 159 10.78 21.37 5.30
N PRO A 160 11.25 22.59 4.99
CA PRO A 160 12.66 22.92 5.13
C PRO A 160 13.09 23.06 6.60
N ALA A 161 12.22 23.51 7.49
CA ALA A 161 12.54 23.70 8.91
C ALA A 161 12.77 22.36 9.64
N TRP A 162 12.12 21.29 9.21
CA TRP A 162 12.22 19.97 9.80
C TRP A 162 13.11 19.00 8.98
N GLY A 163 13.63 19.46 7.84
CA GLY A 163 14.47 18.66 6.96
C GLY A 163 13.71 17.50 6.30
N VAL A 164 12.44 17.74 5.90
CA VAL A 164 11.62 16.72 5.25
C VAL A 164 12.03 16.57 3.78
N ASP A 165 12.58 15.43 3.43
CA ASP A 165 12.78 15.09 2.03
C ASP A 165 11.43 14.85 1.36
N ASN A 166 11.19 15.51 0.24
CA ASN A 166 9.88 15.43 -0.42
C ASN A 166 9.95 15.60 -1.93
N MET A 167 8.96 15.05 -2.62
CA MET A 167 8.67 15.27 -4.04
C MET A 167 7.30 15.97 -4.16
N ASP A 168 7.27 17.19 -4.70
CA ASP A 168 6.02 17.96 -4.84
C ASP A 168 5.60 18.12 -6.30
N GLY A 169 4.48 17.52 -6.66
CA GLY A 169 3.89 17.61 -8.01
C GLY A 169 3.38 19.01 -8.43
N VAL A 170 3.41 20.00 -7.51
CA VAL A 170 2.95 21.37 -7.78
C VAL A 170 4.08 22.36 -7.76
N ASN A 171 4.93 22.35 -6.74
CA ASN A 171 6.00 23.32 -6.54
C ASN A 171 7.41 22.71 -6.55
N GLY A 172 7.55 21.43 -6.83
CA GLY A 172 8.79 20.66 -6.75
C GLY A 172 9.81 20.93 -7.86
N GLY A 173 9.57 21.84 -8.78
CA GLY A 173 10.54 22.13 -9.85
C GLY A 173 10.83 20.89 -10.72
N SER A 174 12.02 20.28 -10.57
CA SER A 174 12.39 19.06 -11.28
C SER A 174 11.58 17.84 -10.87
N ASP A 175 11.20 17.75 -9.60
CA ASP A 175 10.41 16.63 -9.05
C ASP A 175 9.02 16.57 -9.67
N ALA A 176 8.46 17.71 -10.08
CA ALA A 176 7.17 17.77 -10.73
C ALA A 176 7.11 16.96 -12.05
N ARG A 177 8.25 16.55 -12.61
CA ARG A 177 8.32 15.76 -13.85
C ARG A 177 7.89 14.30 -13.67
N ILE A 178 7.95 13.77 -12.44
CA ILE A 178 7.49 12.40 -12.17
C ILE A 178 5.97 12.29 -12.05
N PHE A 179 5.27 13.43 -12.05
CA PHE A 179 3.82 13.51 -11.95
C PHE A 179 3.19 13.86 -13.29
N TRP A 180 1.96 13.44 -13.46
CA TRP A 180 1.12 13.85 -14.59
C TRP A 180 -0.32 14.09 -14.18
N ARG A 181 -1.06 14.77 -15.04
CA ARG A 181 -2.51 14.93 -14.87
C ARG A 181 -3.22 13.95 -15.80
N ASP A 182 -3.87 12.95 -15.23
CA ASP A 182 -4.67 12.01 -16.01
C ASP A 182 -5.84 12.72 -16.71
N ALA A 183 -5.90 12.58 -18.02
CA ALA A 183 -6.86 13.31 -18.85
C ALA A 183 -8.31 12.86 -18.60
N GLN A 184 -8.53 11.57 -18.33
CA GLN A 184 -9.86 11.03 -18.05
C GLN A 184 -10.33 11.48 -16.67
N ARG A 185 -9.51 11.36 -15.63
CA ARG A 185 -9.83 11.84 -14.28
C ARG A 185 -10.07 13.35 -14.26
N ARG A 186 -9.27 14.12 -15.01
CA ARG A 186 -9.46 15.57 -15.15
C ARG A 186 -10.84 15.92 -15.72
N LYS A 187 -11.32 15.12 -16.68
CA LYS A 187 -12.63 15.30 -17.33
C LYS A 187 -13.80 14.86 -16.43
N THR A 188 -13.66 13.75 -15.71
CA THR A 188 -14.76 13.12 -14.95
C THR A 188 -14.84 13.57 -13.50
N ALA A 189 -13.69 13.76 -12.85
CA ALA A 189 -13.59 14.09 -11.43
C ALA A 189 -13.11 15.53 -11.17
N GLY A 190 -12.51 16.17 -12.15
CA GLY A 190 -11.97 17.53 -12.04
C GLY A 190 -10.46 17.61 -11.91
N TYR A 191 -9.93 18.83 -12.08
CA TYR A 191 -8.49 19.08 -12.10
C TYR A 191 -7.79 18.60 -10.82
N GLU A 192 -8.36 18.89 -9.65
CA GLU A 192 -7.75 18.58 -8.35
C GLU A 192 -7.72 17.08 -8.00
N HIS A 193 -8.47 16.24 -8.74
CA HIS A 193 -8.54 14.80 -8.55
C HIS A 193 -7.78 14.00 -9.63
N SER A 194 -6.96 14.67 -10.44
CA SER A 194 -6.33 14.08 -11.62
C SER A 194 -4.80 13.92 -11.54
N MET A 195 -4.13 14.36 -10.45
CA MET A 195 -2.68 14.22 -10.32
C MET A 195 -2.33 12.79 -9.98
N LEU A 196 -1.49 12.17 -10.78
CA LEU A 196 -0.96 10.82 -10.60
C LEU A 196 0.57 10.84 -10.62
N THR A 197 1.15 9.79 -10.07
CA THR A 197 2.53 9.34 -10.27
C THR A 197 2.53 7.81 -10.39
N SER A 198 3.70 7.16 -10.44
CA SER A 198 3.84 5.71 -10.41
C SER A 198 5.04 5.29 -9.56
N GLY A 199 5.05 4.02 -9.12
CA GLY A 199 6.20 3.44 -8.46
C GLY A 199 7.46 3.55 -9.31
N GLU A 200 7.36 3.24 -10.60
CA GLU A 200 8.47 3.37 -11.56
C GLU A 200 9.04 4.79 -11.63
N ASN A 201 8.17 5.81 -11.72
CA ASN A 201 8.62 7.20 -11.80
C ASN A 201 9.33 7.65 -10.51
N ILE A 202 8.80 7.27 -9.35
CA ILE A 202 9.43 7.58 -8.06
C ILE A 202 10.77 6.86 -7.96
N GLN A 203 10.81 5.55 -8.24
CA GLN A 203 12.03 4.75 -8.16
C GLN A 203 13.10 5.28 -9.11
N GLY A 204 12.75 5.58 -10.35
CA GLY A 204 13.70 6.15 -11.32
C GLY A 204 14.27 7.50 -10.85
N TYR A 205 13.50 8.29 -10.10
CA TYR A 205 14.00 9.53 -9.50
C TYR A 205 14.94 9.28 -8.31
N LEU A 206 14.66 8.25 -7.51
CA LEU A 206 15.55 7.79 -6.44
C LEU A 206 16.87 7.24 -6.99
N ASP A 207 16.81 6.40 -8.02
CA ASP A 207 17.99 5.80 -8.68
C ASP A 207 18.90 6.86 -9.31
N ALA A 208 18.35 8.01 -9.68
CA ALA A 208 19.13 9.16 -10.14
C ALA A 208 19.90 9.88 -9.01
N GLY A 209 19.78 9.42 -7.75
CA GLY A 209 20.57 9.90 -6.62
C GLY A 209 20.10 11.23 -6.02
N HIS A 210 18.82 11.57 -6.20
CA HIS A 210 18.27 12.83 -5.68
C HIS A 210 18.03 12.83 -4.18
N PHE A 211 17.82 11.64 -3.57
CA PHE A 211 17.56 11.48 -2.15
C PHE A 211 18.32 10.28 -1.58
N ARG A 212 18.47 10.26 -0.29
CA ARG A 212 18.92 9.09 0.47
C ARG A 212 17.86 7.96 0.35
N THR A 213 18.29 6.75 0.05
CA THR A 213 17.43 5.58 -0.15
C THR A 213 17.40 4.61 1.03
N GLU A 214 18.41 4.67 1.91
CA GLU A 214 18.48 3.87 3.12
C GLU A 214 18.15 4.70 4.35
N HIS A 215 17.76 4.05 5.44
CA HIS A 215 17.55 4.71 6.73
C HIS A 215 18.81 5.39 7.27
N GLU A 216 18.62 6.41 8.10
CA GLU A 216 19.71 6.99 8.86
C GLU A 216 20.28 5.97 9.86
N ALA A 217 21.58 6.05 10.11
CA ALA A 217 22.23 5.19 11.10
C ALA A 217 21.56 5.33 12.47
N GLY A 218 21.12 4.20 13.01
CA GLY A 218 20.44 4.15 14.30
C GLY A 218 18.90 4.24 14.23
N TYR A 219 18.31 4.39 13.04
CA TYR A 219 16.86 4.19 12.89
C TYR A 219 16.48 2.75 13.24
N THR A 220 15.41 2.57 13.98
CA THR A 220 14.90 1.25 14.36
C THR A 220 13.38 1.21 14.23
N TYR A 221 12.88 0.17 13.61
CA TYR A 221 11.46 -0.12 13.59
C TYR A 221 10.95 -0.49 14.98
N GLN A 222 9.70 -0.13 15.28
CA GLN A 222 9.15 -0.22 16.64
C GLN A 222 8.03 -1.25 16.76
N GLN A 223 7.51 -1.75 15.65
CA GLN A 223 6.45 -2.75 15.62
C GLN A 223 7.04 -4.16 15.65
N SER A 224 6.33 -5.07 16.32
CA SER A 224 6.55 -6.50 16.23
C SER A 224 5.32 -7.17 15.60
N PHE A 225 5.56 -8.26 14.88
CA PHE A 225 4.53 -8.97 14.14
C PHE A 225 4.48 -10.45 14.51
N ALA A 226 3.29 -11.03 14.46
CA ALA A 226 3.06 -12.46 14.55
C ALA A 226 2.18 -12.89 13.37
N GLN A 227 2.32 -14.13 12.92
CA GLN A 227 1.48 -14.70 11.86
C GLN A 227 0.00 -14.54 12.20
N ASP A 228 -0.37 -14.77 13.45
CA ASP A 228 -1.70 -14.48 14.01
C ASP A 228 -1.56 -13.40 15.08
N GLY A 229 -2.02 -12.19 14.75
CA GLY A 229 -2.07 -11.03 15.67
C GLY A 229 -3.40 -10.88 16.40
N THR A 230 -4.29 -11.88 16.30
CA THR A 230 -5.61 -11.83 16.93
C THR A 230 -5.50 -11.68 18.45
N PRO A 231 -6.09 -10.63 19.06
CA PRO A 231 -6.03 -10.42 20.51
C PRO A 231 -6.63 -11.59 21.29
N GLN A 232 -5.83 -12.23 22.17
CA GLN A 232 -6.28 -13.41 22.94
C GLN A 232 -7.48 -13.11 23.83
N ALA A 233 -7.46 -11.98 24.54
CA ALA A 233 -8.54 -11.50 25.39
C ALA A 233 -9.47 -10.49 24.69
N GLY A 234 -9.45 -10.45 23.34
CA GLY A 234 -10.22 -9.50 22.55
C GLY A 234 -11.73 -9.78 22.57
N THR A 235 -12.52 -8.72 22.44
CA THR A 235 -13.97 -8.82 22.21
C THR A 235 -14.28 -8.96 20.71
N PRO A 236 -15.38 -9.64 20.31
CA PRO A 236 -15.76 -9.73 18.91
C PRO A 236 -15.87 -8.36 18.24
N ALA A 237 -15.39 -8.25 17.02
CA ALA A 237 -15.34 -7.02 16.22
C ALA A 237 -15.32 -7.34 14.72
N GLU A 238 -16.36 -8.04 14.25
CA GLU A 238 -16.45 -8.44 12.84
C GLU A 238 -16.83 -7.27 11.92
N HIS A 239 -17.51 -6.27 12.46
CA HIS A 239 -17.83 -5.03 11.75
C HIS A 239 -17.41 -3.82 12.57
N VAL A 240 -16.54 -2.99 12.00
CA VAL A 240 -16.07 -1.74 12.61
C VAL A 240 -16.48 -0.58 11.70
N SER A 241 -17.17 0.40 12.27
CA SER A 241 -17.54 1.63 11.57
C SER A 241 -16.88 2.83 12.26
N VAL A 242 -16.05 3.54 11.52
CA VAL A 242 -15.32 4.72 11.96
C VAL A 242 -15.90 5.95 11.28
N LYS A 243 -16.66 6.74 12.03
CA LYS A 243 -17.23 8.00 11.56
C LYS A 243 -16.33 9.16 11.95
N TYR A 244 -15.67 9.77 10.98
CA TYR A 244 -14.80 10.93 11.18
C TYR A 244 -15.57 12.24 11.25
N SER A 245 -16.64 12.34 10.46
CA SER A 245 -17.46 13.55 10.34
C SER A 245 -18.86 13.22 9.81
N TYR A 246 -19.64 14.26 9.55
CA TYR A 246 -20.93 14.10 8.85
C TYR A 246 -20.77 13.50 7.43
N TYR A 247 -19.66 13.83 6.75
CA TYR A 247 -19.45 13.42 5.35
C TYR A 247 -18.65 12.12 5.20
N LYS A 248 -17.89 11.75 6.24
CA LYS A 248 -16.91 10.68 6.09
C LYS A 248 -17.10 9.59 7.13
N THR A 249 -17.33 8.40 6.62
CA THR A 249 -17.31 7.15 7.38
C THR A 249 -16.51 6.12 6.60
N ALA A 250 -15.59 5.44 7.28
CA ALA A 250 -14.94 4.23 6.81
C ALA A 250 -15.53 3.02 7.55
N THR A 251 -15.61 1.88 6.88
CA THR A 251 -16.03 0.61 7.48
C THR A 251 -14.97 -0.46 7.22
N PHE A 252 -14.92 -1.42 8.13
CA PHE A 252 -14.00 -2.54 8.09
C PHE A 252 -14.80 -3.79 8.45
N ASP A 253 -15.03 -4.66 7.46
CA ASP A 253 -15.80 -5.88 7.57
C ASP A 253 -14.84 -7.07 7.56
N TYR A 254 -14.77 -7.83 8.65
CA TYR A 254 -13.85 -8.96 8.76
C TYR A 254 -14.30 -10.10 7.87
N ASP A 255 -13.42 -10.50 6.96
CA ASP A 255 -13.58 -11.69 6.14
C ASP A 255 -12.67 -12.82 6.67
N ALA A 256 -13.29 -13.81 7.29
CA ALA A 256 -12.57 -14.95 7.87
C ALA A 256 -11.87 -15.82 6.81
N SER A 257 -12.26 -15.73 5.53
CA SER A 257 -11.65 -16.50 4.45
C SER A 257 -10.28 -15.95 4.05
N SER A 258 -10.12 -14.65 4.07
CA SER A 258 -8.85 -13.95 3.81
C SER A 258 -8.07 -13.60 5.09
N GLY A 259 -8.73 -13.64 6.25
CA GLY A 259 -8.16 -13.19 7.52
C GLY A 259 -7.98 -11.66 7.62
N THR A 260 -8.65 -10.88 6.74
CA THR A 260 -8.49 -9.44 6.65
C THR A 260 -9.82 -8.69 6.88
N TYR A 261 -9.72 -7.41 7.20
CA TYR A 261 -10.85 -6.50 7.17
C TYR A 261 -10.97 -5.88 5.78
N LEU A 262 -12.10 -6.09 5.11
CA LEU A 262 -12.44 -5.46 3.85
C LEU A 262 -12.85 -4.01 4.08
N VAL A 263 -12.15 -3.09 3.45
CA VAL A 263 -12.35 -1.65 3.67
C VAL A 263 -13.53 -1.14 2.85
N GLY A 264 -14.43 -0.39 3.51
CA GLY A 264 -15.51 0.34 2.88
C GLY A 264 -15.35 1.85 3.07
N GLN A 265 -15.74 2.62 2.06
CA GLN A 265 -15.70 4.08 2.06
C GLN A 265 -16.97 4.64 1.46
N TYR A 266 -17.56 5.68 2.07
CA TYR A 266 -18.76 6.34 1.56
C TYR A 266 -19.94 5.40 1.31
N GLY A 267 -20.07 4.32 2.10
CA GLY A 267 -21.15 3.34 2.02
C GLY A 267 -21.02 2.31 0.89
N GLY A 268 -19.83 2.16 0.31
CA GLY A 268 -19.50 1.15 -0.69
C GLY A 268 -18.13 0.54 -0.46
N ALA A 269 -17.81 -0.54 -1.19
CA ALA A 269 -16.49 -1.15 -1.18
C ALA A 269 -15.40 -0.13 -1.59
N TYR A 270 -14.31 -0.10 -0.86
CA TYR A 270 -13.15 0.72 -1.22
C TYR A 270 -12.25 -0.09 -2.14
N VAL A 271 -12.27 0.24 -3.43
CA VAL A 271 -11.61 -0.51 -4.49
C VAL A 271 -10.34 0.19 -4.93
N ASP A 272 -9.24 -0.56 -5.11
CA ASP A 272 -8.05 -0.08 -5.78
C ASP A 272 -8.27 -0.08 -7.30
N GLY A 273 -8.06 1.07 -7.93
CA GLY A 273 -8.33 1.23 -9.36
C GLY A 273 -7.31 0.56 -10.29
N ASN A 274 -6.14 0.12 -9.79
CA ASN A 274 -5.19 -0.68 -10.58
C ASN A 274 -5.67 -2.12 -10.70
N THR A 275 -6.13 -2.72 -9.59
CA THR A 275 -6.51 -4.13 -9.53
C THR A 275 -8.00 -4.38 -9.77
N GLY A 276 -8.85 -3.42 -9.45
CA GLY A 276 -10.30 -3.58 -9.42
C GLY A 276 -10.81 -4.35 -8.21
N GLU A 277 -9.95 -4.71 -7.26
CA GLU A 277 -10.26 -5.46 -6.05
C GLU A 277 -10.52 -4.55 -4.85
N GLN A 278 -11.34 -5.01 -3.92
CA GLN A 278 -11.57 -4.31 -2.67
C GLN A 278 -10.33 -4.40 -1.77
N VAL A 279 -9.94 -3.27 -1.19
CA VAL A 279 -8.81 -3.20 -0.27
C VAL A 279 -9.09 -3.99 0.99
N GLY A 280 -8.20 -4.92 1.33
CA GLY A 280 -8.21 -5.70 2.57
C GLY A 280 -6.99 -5.34 3.42
N VAL A 281 -7.17 -5.27 4.73
CA VAL A 281 -6.10 -4.97 5.69
C VAL A 281 -6.15 -5.93 6.88
N THR A 282 -4.99 -6.34 7.37
CA THR A 282 -4.91 -7.28 8.50
C THR A 282 -5.18 -6.58 9.83
N ASN A 283 -4.60 -5.40 10.00
CA ASN A 283 -4.64 -4.63 11.24
C ASN A 283 -5.43 -3.34 11.04
N VAL A 284 -6.37 -3.05 11.94
CA VAL A 284 -7.02 -1.74 12.01
C VAL A 284 -6.74 -1.15 13.39
N LEU A 285 -6.29 0.10 13.42
CA LEU A 285 -6.03 0.84 14.64
C LEU A 285 -6.84 2.14 14.62
N THR A 286 -7.50 2.44 15.72
CA THR A 286 -8.07 3.78 15.95
C THR A 286 -7.24 4.46 17.04
N LEU A 287 -6.76 5.68 16.76
CA LEU A 287 -5.93 6.46 17.67
C LEU A 287 -6.62 7.79 17.96
N GLU A 288 -6.96 8.03 19.21
CA GLU A 288 -7.60 9.27 19.64
C GLU A 288 -6.58 10.34 20.00
N THR A 289 -6.75 11.53 19.41
CA THR A 289 -5.88 12.68 19.68
C THR A 289 -6.64 14.00 19.59
N SER A 290 -6.01 15.09 20.08
CA SER A 290 -6.56 16.44 19.90
C SER A 290 -6.50 16.86 18.43
N ILE A 291 -7.67 17.19 17.91
CA ILE A 291 -7.86 17.75 16.57
C ILE A 291 -8.71 19.00 16.71
N ASP A 292 -8.14 20.15 16.42
CA ASP A 292 -8.78 21.44 16.56
C ASP A 292 -8.59 22.28 15.29
N THR A 293 -9.54 23.15 14.97
CA THR A 293 -9.37 24.11 13.89
C THR A 293 -8.33 25.16 14.28
N ILE A 294 -7.41 25.48 13.38
CA ILE A 294 -6.39 26.51 13.61
C ILE A 294 -7.09 27.86 13.78
N SER A 295 -6.86 28.51 14.92
CA SER A 295 -7.48 29.79 15.22
C SER A 295 -7.09 30.88 14.21
N GLY A 296 -8.10 31.55 13.63
CA GLY A 296 -7.90 32.59 12.63
C GLY A 296 -7.62 32.08 11.20
N ASP A 297 -7.55 30.76 10.98
CA ASP A 297 -7.41 30.22 9.63
C ASP A 297 -8.75 30.23 8.90
N THR A 298 -8.85 31.05 7.85
CA THR A 298 -10.08 31.21 7.06
C THR A 298 -10.40 30.02 6.17
N ALA A 299 -9.43 29.12 5.93
CA ALA A 299 -9.64 27.88 5.20
C ALA A 299 -10.10 26.72 6.11
N GLY A 300 -10.15 26.96 7.45
CA GLY A 300 -10.60 25.97 8.43
C GLY A 300 -9.65 24.78 8.57
N ARG A 301 -8.33 24.99 8.35
CA ARG A 301 -7.34 23.93 8.49
C ARG A 301 -7.26 23.44 9.92
N LEU A 302 -6.80 22.19 10.06
CA LEU A 302 -6.75 21.51 11.34
C LEU A 302 -5.32 21.47 11.90
N ALA A 303 -5.20 21.67 13.19
CA ALA A 303 -4.06 21.28 14.01
C ALA A 303 -4.35 19.88 14.57
N VAL A 304 -3.57 18.89 14.18
CA VAL A 304 -3.68 17.51 14.68
C VAL A 304 -2.45 17.21 15.52
N LYS A 305 -2.64 16.85 16.78
CA LYS A 305 -1.52 16.56 17.68
C LYS A 305 -1.03 15.13 17.46
N MET A 306 0.11 14.98 16.79
CA MET A 306 0.70 13.66 16.48
C MET A 306 1.70 13.17 17.53
N THR A 307 2.21 14.05 18.39
CA THR A 307 3.17 13.71 19.45
C THR A 307 2.49 13.62 20.82
N GLY A 308 3.06 12.82 21.73
CA GLY A 308 2.54 12.58 23.07
C GLY A 308 1.99 11.17 23.24
N SER A 309 0.82 11.03 23.83
CA SER A 309 0.15 9.75 24.04
C SER A 309 -1.36 9.91 24.05
N GLY A 310 -2.07 8.80 23.87
CA GLY A 310 -3.52 8.76 23.91
C GLY A 310 -4.04 7.32 23.88
N SER A 311 -5.37 7.19 24.01
CA SER A 311 -6.09 5.94 23.89
C SER A 311 -6.32 5.55 22.43
N GLY A 312 -6.62 4.27 22.22
CA GLY A 312 -7.01 3.72 20.94
C GLY A 312 -7.60 2.33 21.06
N THR A 313 -7.93 1.74 19.93
CA THR A 313 -8.38 0.36 19.84
C THR A 313 -7.67 -0.33 18.68
N PHE A 314 -7.22 -1.52 18.91
CA PHE A 314 -6.64 -2.41 17.93
C PHE A 314 -7.64 -3.48 17.53
N PHE A 315 -7.73 -3.76 16.22
CA PHE A 315 -8.60 -4.78 15.63
C PHE A 315 -7.76 -5.68 14.73
N CYS A 316 -7.86 -6.98 14.95
CA CYS A 316 -7.21 -8.01 14.16
C CYS A 316 -7.97 -9.34 14.33
N GLY A 317 -8.09 -10.16 13.27
CA GLY A 317 -8.71 -11.47 13.35
C GLY A 317 -10.17 -11.47 13.83
N GLY A 318 -10.95 -10.45 13.50
CA GLY A 318 -12.35 -10.30 13.93
C GLY A 318 -12.54 -9.97 15.41
N LYS A 319 -11.46 -9.54 16.11
CA LYS A 319 -11.49 -9.15 17.52
C LYS A 319 -10.86 -7.77 17.74
N SER A 320 -11.18 -7.18 18.90
CA SER A 320 -10.65 -5.88 19.31
C SER A 320 -10.13 -5.88 20.74
N VAL A 321 -9.13 -5.03 21.01
CA VAL A 321 -8.59 -4.77 22.35
C VAL A 321 -8.26 -3.29 22.50
N PRO A 322 -8.51 -2.67 23.68
CA PRO A 322 -8.05 -1.31 23.95
C PRO A 322 -6.53 -1.23 23.99
N ILE A 323 -5.98 -0.15 23.44
CA ILE A 323 -4.54 0.12 23.42
C ILE A 323 -4.25 1.54 23.93
N GLN A 324 -2.98 1.77 24.25
CA GLN A 324 -2.40 3.10 24.40
C GLN A 324 -1.40 3.32 23.27
N TRP A 325 -1.40 4.51 22.70
CA TRP A 325 -0.38 4.92 21.75
C TRP A 325 0.54 5.98 22.36
N SER A 326 1.78 6.02 21.92
CA SER A 326 2.73 7.08 22.22
C SER A 326 3.62 7.39 21.02
N LYS A 327 4.02 8.66 20.88
CA LYS A 327 4.98 9.15 19.89
C LYS A 327 5.79 10.26 20.57
N ALA A 328 7.04 9.98 20.90
CA ALA A 328 7.84 10.84 21.76
C ALA A 328 8.25 12.17 21.09
N SER A 329 8.50 12.13 19.79
CA SER A 329 8.85 13.30 18.98
C SER A 329 8.31 13.17 17.55
N ARG A 330 8.46 14.20 16.74
CA ARG A 330 8.05 14.17 15.32
C ARG A 330 8.78 13.10 14.50
N ASN A 331 10.01 12.78 14.87
CA ASN A 331 10.88 11.84 14.16
C ASN A 331 10.77 10.40 14.69
N GLU A 332 10.04 10.18 15.79
CA GLU A 332 9.80 8.84 16.31
C GLU A 332 8.53 8.23 15.70
N PRO A 333 8.50 6.93 15.42
CA PRO A 333 7.27 6.25 15.02
C PRO A 333 6.28 6.14 16.19
N PHE A 334 5.03 5.82 15.90
CA PHE A 334 4.07 5.43 16.93
C PHE A 334 4.51 4.13 17.61
N ARG A 335 4.28 4.07 18.91
CA ARG A 335 4.40 2.86 19.75
C ARG A 335 3.03 2.54 20.30
N TYR A 336 2.70 1.25 20.33
CA TYR A 336 1.43 0.76 20.83
C TYR A 336 1.65 -0.20 21.98
N THR A 337 0.86 -0.06 23.03
CA THR A 337 0.88 -0.95 24.20
C THR A 337 -0.54 -1.38 24.57
N LEU A 338 -0.67 -2.55 25.14
CA LEU A 338 -1.88 -2.99 25.80
C LEU A 338 -2.08 -2.21 27.12
N SER A 339 -3.25 -2.37 27.75
CA SER A 339 -3.60 -1.65 28.99
C SER A 339 -2.67 -1.95 30.18
N ASP A 340 -1.99 -3.09 30.14
CA ASP A 340 -1.00 -3.49 31.16
C ASP A 340 0.43 -2.97 30.87
N GLY A 341 0.61 -2.22 29.78
CA GLY A 341 1.89 -1.69 29.34
C GLY A 341 2.71 -2.65 28.46
N THR A 342 2.22 -3.86 28.18
CA THR A 342 2.87 -4.80 27.26
C THR A 342 2.87 -4.24 25.84
N PRO A 343 4.00 -4.27 25.09
CA PRO A 343 4.03 -3.88 23.70
C PRO A 343 3.01 -4.68 22.87
N LEU A 344 2.27 -3.99 22.01
CA LEU A 344 1.33 -4.64 21.09
C LEU A 344 2.10 -5.38 20.00
N THR A 345 1.71 -6.62 19.74
CA THR A 345 2.13 -7.38 18.57
C THR A 345 1.02 -7.32 17.51
N LEU A 346 1.35 -6.90 16.30
CA LEU A 346 0.44 -6.81 15.16
C LEU A 346 0.36 -8.15 14.42
N GLY A 347 -0.71 -8.37 13.68
CA GLY A 347 -0.76 -9.46 12.69
C GLY A 347 0.10 -9.14 11.47
N GLN A 348 0.73 -10.16 10.88
CA GLN A 348 1.45 -10.01 9.62
C GLN A 348 0.50 -9.52 8.52
N GLY A 349 0.84 -8.41 7.86
CA GLY A 349 0.06 -7.78 6.80
C GLY A 349 -0.12 -6.28 6.98
N THR A 350 -0.89 -5.69 6.07
CA THR A 350 -1.16 -4.25 6.00
C THR A 350 -1.88 -3.72 7.24
N SER A 351 -1.48 -2.53 7.68
CA SER A 351 -2.12 -1.82 8.78
C SER A 351 -2.88 -0.57 8.29
N TYR A 352 -4.11 -0.38 8.77
CA TYR A 352 -4.91 0.83 8.55
C TYR A 352 -5.08 1.59 9.87
N VAL A 353 -4.58 2.81 9.92
CA VAL A 353 -4.54 3.63 11.14
C VAL A 353 -5.45 4.84 11.00
N CYS A 354 -6.52 4.84 11.77
CA CYS A 354 -7.53 5.90 11.82
C CYS A 354 -7.17 6.90 12.92
N ILE A 355 -6.82 8.13 12.59
CA ILE A 355 -6.58 9.21 13.55
C ILE A 355 -7.89 9.93 13.84
N LEU A 356 -8.29 9.97 15.09
CA LEU A 356 -9.63 10.37 15.51
C LEU A 356 -9.62 11.52 16.52
N SER A 357 -10.64 12.38 16.40
CA SER A 357 -10.95 13.37 17.42
C SER A 357 -11.97 12.79 18.42
N PRO A 358 -11.66 12.70 19.70
CA PRO A 358 -12.64 12.26 20.68
C PRO A 358 -13.84 13.21 20.82
N LYS A 359 -13.76 14.42 20.25
CA LYS A 359 -14.84 15.42 20.26
C LYS A 359 -15.86 15.22 19.13
N SER A 360 -15.46 14.63 17.99
CA SER A 360 -16.28 14.62 16.76
C SER A 360 -16.33 13.27 16.04
N SER A 361 -15.41 12.37 16.33
CA SER A 361 -15.39 11.04 15.72
C SER A 361 -16.12 10.01 16.58
N THR A 362 -16.62 8.95 15.96
CA THR A 362 -17.29 7.85 16.66
C THR A 362 -16.87 6.52 16.05
N VAL A 363 -16.53 5.56 16.90
CA VAL A 363 -16.28 4.17 16.52
C VAL A 363 -17.45 3.30 16.99
N THR A 364 -18.01 2.51 16.09
CA THR A 364 -19.07 1.54 16.41
C THR A 364 -18.57 0.15 16.00
N VAL A 365 -18.72 -0.81 16.90
CA VAL A 365 -18.27 -2.21 16.72
C VAL A 365 -19.48 -3.14 16.85
N ARG A 366 -19.54 -4.16 16.01
CA ARG A 366 -20.55 -5.21 16.05
C ARG A 366 -19.92 -6.57 15.78
#